data_f0bf10e3d5b336f40b668005f8c3ae3f
#
_entry.id   f0bf10e3d5b336f40b668005f8c3ae3f
#
_cell.length_a   1.000
_cell.length_b   1.000
_cell.length_c   1.000
_cell.angle_alpha   90.00
_cell.angle_beta   90.00
_cell.angle_gamma   90.00
#
_symmetry.space_group_name_H-M   'P 1'
#
loop_
_entity.id
_entity.type
_entity.pdbx_description
1 polymer ?
#
loop_
_entity_poly.entity_id
_entity_poly.type
_entity_poly.pdbx_seq_one_letter_code
_entity_poly.pdbx_strand_id
1 'polypeptide(L)'
;MKTKMKFLFILLGILMIQSAGFAQDANYRPGLFFREDWKETPAEIPLHQGHVNHPELIVGLYGPGQDSLKKSHHDTPSDDPYYIWSGLCLANWAVTLKHSELQVNLSGSSKIRWRSKQSGLRELHLILKLADGTWLVSSQGDGASGDWRVMEFNISDLQWFSLDIHSVTEMKKVINPDLSRVEEIGFTDLMPGGLSDACSRLDWIEVYGYLVRPNQI
;
A
#
# COMPACT_ATOMS: atom_id res chain seq x y z
N MET A 1 -72.88 14.97 -44.78
CA MET A 1 -71.67 15.71 -44.39
C MET A 1 -70.84 14.81 -43.48
N LYS A 2 -69.76 14.24 -43.97
CA LYS A 2 -68.90 13.31 -43.21
C LYS A 2 -67.63 14.03 -42.79
N THR A 3 -67.47 14.31 -41.49
CA THR A 3 -66.30 14.93 -40.90
C THR A 3 -65.24 13.88 -40.65
N LYS A 4 -64.13 13.96 -41.35
CA LYS A 4 -62.94 13.08 -41.13
C LYS A 4 -62.17 13.58 -39.98
N MET A 5 -62.07 12.81 -38.89
CA MET A 5 -61.20 13.02 -37.73
C MET A 5 -59.85 12.44 -38.06
N LYS A 6 -58.83 13.29 -38.13
CA LYS A 6 -57.45 12.86 -38.30
C LYS A 6 -56.85 12.51 -36.92
N PHE A 7 -56.48 11.24 -36.71
CA PHE A 7 -55.71 10.79 -35.58
C PHE A 7 -54.23 11.13 -35.81
N LEU A 8 -53.71 11.99 -34.96
CA LEU A 8 -52.29 12.31 -34.93
C LEU A 8 -51.61 11.34 -33.95
N PHE A 9 -50.85 10.36 -34.48
CA PHE A 9 -49.99 9.51 -33.66
C PHE A 9 -48.74 10.26 -33.29
N ILE A 10 -48.62 10.68 -32.02
CA ILE A 10 -47.38 11.18 -31.44
C ILE A 10 -46.55 9.97 -31.03
N LEU A 11 -45.52 9.67 -31.82
CA LEU A 11 -44.53 8.62 -31.51
C LEU A 11 -43.55 9.19 -30.44
N LEU A 12 -43.82 8.85 -29.18
CA LEU A 12 -42.92 9.20 -28.08
C LEU A 12 -41.75 8.22 -28.10
N GLY A 13 -40.63 8.63 -28.72
CA GLY A 13 -39.37 7.89 -28.68
C GLY A 13 -38.78 7.97 -27.29
N ILE A 14 -38.90 6.91 -26.50
CA ILE A 14 -38.14 6.75 -25.22
C ILE A 14 -36.71 6.47 -25.59
N LEU A 15 -35.87 7.49 -25.46
CA LEU A 15 -34.41 7.35 -25.54
C LEU A 15 -33.94 6.62 -24.27
N MET A 16 -33.80 5.30 -24.34
CA MET A 16 -33.11 4.53 -23.30
C MET A 16 -31.63 4.89 -23.36
N ILE A 17 -31.21 5.79 -22.49
CA ILE A 17 -29.78 5.96 -22.18
C ILE A 17 -29.36 4.70 -21.42
N GLN A 18 -28.79 3.75 -22.14
CA GLN A 18 -28.07 2.64 -21.52
C GLN A 18 -26.81 3.24 -20.89
N SER A 19 -26.88 3.51 -19.61
CA SER A 19 -25.68 3.63 -18.80
C SER A 19 -24.98 2.27 -18.87
N ALA A 20 -23.96 2.17 -19.71
CA ALA A 20 -23.00 1.07 -19.66
C ALA A 20 -22.29 1.18 -18.32
N GLY A 21 -22.90 0.66 -17.26
CA GLY A 21 -22.21 0.31 -16.06
C GLY A 21 -21.16 -0.72 -16.47
N PHE A 22 -19.90 -0.37 -16.39
CA PHE A 22 -18.83 -1.35 -16.45
C PHE A 22 -19.07 -2.30 -15.28
N ALA A 23 -19.80 -3.39 -15.54
CA ALA A 23 -19.81 -4.53 -14.65
C ALA A 23 -18.35 -5.02 -14.63
N GLN A 24 -17.66 -4.72 -13.55
CA GLN A 24 -16.36 -5.29 -13.27
C GLN A 24 -16.57 -6.80 -13.27
N ASP A 25 -15.96 -7.48 -14.26
CA ASP A 25 -16.07 -8.94 -14.39
C ASP A 25 -15.74 -9.57 -13.03
N ALA A 26 -16.72 -10.22 -12.41
CA ALA A 26 -16.60 -10.81 -11.08
C ALA A 26 -15.52 -11.91 -10.98
N ASN A 27 -14.86 -12.22 -12.08
CA ASN A 27 -13.76 -13.19 -12.21
C ASN A 27 -12.37 -12.56 -12.43
N TYR A 28 -12.27 -11.23 -12.51
CA TYR A 28 -10.96 -10.60 -12.70
C TYR A 28 -10.22 -10.55 -11.35
N ARG A 29 -9.21 -11.41 -11.21
CA ARG A 29 -8.33 -11.39 -10.04
C ARG A 29 -7.35 -10.24 -10.13
N PRO A 30 -7.03 -9.55 -9.00
CA PRO A 30 -6.04 -8.49 -9.00
C PRO A 30 -4.68 -9.04 -9.46
N GLY A 31 -4.05 -8.34 -10.40
CA GLY A 31 -2.71 -8.66 -10.88
C GLY A 31 -1.63 -8.15 -9.93
N LEU A 32 -0.40 -8.62 -10.11
CA LEU A 32 0.77 -8.03 -9.45
C LEU A 32 0.95 -6.60 -9.99
N PHE A 33 0.80 -5.61 -9.11
CA PHE A 33 1.01 -4.20 -9.42
C PHE A 33 2.49 -3.85 -9.37
N PHE A 34 3.17 -4.22 -8.28
CA PHE A 34 4.63 -4.19 -8.19
C PHE A 34 5.15 -5.21 -7.18
N ARG A 35 6.45 -5.50 -7.30
CA ARG A 35 7.28 -6.15 -6.30
C ARG A 35 8.56 -5.34 -6.13
N GLU A 36 8.97 -5.14 -4.88
CA GLU A 36 10.25 -4.53 -4.52
C GLU A 36 11.06 -5.51 -3.67
N ASP A 37 12.28 -5.82 -4.11
CA ASP A 37 13.22 -6.75 -3.46
C ASP A 37 14.47 -6.05 -2.91
N TRP A 38 14.54 -4.74 -3.01
CA TRP A 38 15.71 -3.89 -2.71
C TRP A 38 16.98 -4.29 -3.49
N LYS A 39 17.77 -3.31 -3.86
CA LYS A 39 19.02 -3.57 -4.61
C LYS A 39 20.03 -4.36 -3.79
N GLU A 40 20.77 -5.22 -4.47
CA GLU A 40 21.94 -5.92 -3.95
C GLU A 40 23.12 -4.96 -3.85
N THR A 41 23.07 -4.03 -2.87
CA THR A 41 24.10 -3.06 -2.57
C THR A 41 24.61 -3.25 -1.15
N PRO A 42 25.82 -2.80 -0.82
CA PRO A 42 26.31 -2.82 0.56
C PRO A 42 25.35 -2.16 1.54
N ALA A 43 25.51 -2.52 2.82
CA ALA A 43 24.73 -1.92 3.90
C ALA A 43 25.03 -0.41 3.99
N GLU A 44 23.97 0.40 4.06
CA GLU A 44 24.08 1.86 4.08
C GLU A 44 22.96 2.50 4.90
N ILE A 45 23.25 3.66 5.49
CA ILE A 45 22.33 4.51 6.25
C ILE A 45 22.54 5.97 5.83
N PRO A 46 21.48 6.76 5.63
CA PRO A 46 20.07 6.36 5.65
C PRO A 46 19.65 5.58 4.40
N LEU A 47 18.50 4.93 4.46
CA LEU A 47 17.80 4.40 3.28
C LEU A 47 17.52 5.54 2.29
N HIS A 48 17.70 5.31 0.99
CA HIS A 48 17.43 6.30 -0.05
C HIS A 48 17.04 5.64 -1.40
N GLN A 49 16.67 6.45 -2.39
CA GLN A 49 16.21 5.98 -3.71
C GLN A 49 17.19 5.01 -4.41
N GLY A 50 18.50 5.16 -4.18
CA GLY A 50 19.51 4.27 -4.75
C GLY A 50 19.38 2.81 -4.34
N HIS A 51 18.65 2.51 -3.27
CA HIS A 51 18.41 1.16 -2.75
C HIS A 51 17.16 0.47 -3.31
N VAL A 52 16.31 1.21 -4.05
CA VAL A 52 15.11 0.66 -4.70
C VAL A 52 15.52 -0.06 -5.97
N ASN A 53 15.10 -1.33 -6.09
CA ASN A 53 15.44 -2.16 -7.25
C ASN A 53 14.49 -1.94 -8.43
N HIS A 54 13.19 -1.80 -8.18
CA HIS A 54 12.20 -1.58 -9.23
C HIS A 54 12.33 -0.17 -9.81
N PRO A 55 12.58 0.00 -11.12
CA PRO A 55 12.96 1.29 -11.72
C PRO A 55 11.84 2.34 -11.70
N GLU A 56 10.58 1.90 -11.63
CA GLU A 56 9.42 2.79 -11.64
C GLU A 56 8.91 3.14 -10.24
N LEU A 57 9.58 2.64 -9.17
CA LEU A 57 9.19 2.95 -7.81
C LEU A 57 10.04 4.09 -7.24
N ILE A 58 9.36 4.97 -6.50
CA ILE A 58 9.96 6.07 -5.75
C ILE A 58 9.75 5.78 -4.28
N VAL A 59 10.85 5.79 -3.49
CA VAL A 59 10.78 5.60 -2.05
C VAL A 59 10.45 6.92 -1.34
N GLY A 60 9.49 6.87 -0.42
CA GLY A 60 9.18 7.94 0.52
C GLY A 60 9.63 7.54 1.93
N LEU A 61 10.22 8.47 2.66
CA LEU A 61 10.65 8.29 4.05
C LEU A 61 9.99 9.36 4.91
N TYR A 62 9.41 8.97 6.03
CA TYR A 62 8.63 9.86 6.88
C TYR A 62 8.88 9.58 8.36
N GLY A 63 8.52 10.59 9.16
CA GLY A 63 8.63 10.54 10.59
C GLY A 63 10.00 10.95 11.13
N PRO A 64 10.09 11.24 12.44
CA PRO A 64 11.32 11.73 13.05
C PRO A 64 12.46 10.69 13.09
N GLY A 65 12.16 9.41 12.88
CA GLY A 65 13.14 8.31 12.83
C GLY A 65 13.64 7.95 11.44
N GLN A 66 13.19 8.63 10.37
CA GLN A 66 13.48 8.28 8.98
C GLN A 66 14.98 8.15 8.66
N ASP A 67 15.81 9.02 9.23
CA ASP A 67 17.26 9.06 8.95
C ASP A 67 18.01 7.90 9.63
N SER A 68 17.37 7.12 10.49
CA SER A 68 17.95 5.94 11.13
C SER A 68 17.65 4.63 10.39
N LEU A 69 16.82 4.68 9.34
CA LEU A 69 16.50 3.51 8.51
C LEU A 69 17.73 3.08 7.71
N LYS A 70 18.00 1.80 7.69
CA LYS A 70 19.18 1.23 7.07
C LYS A 70 18.82 0.22 6.00
N LYS A 71 19.46 0.30 4.83
CA LYS A 71 19.59 -0.82 3.92
C LYS A 71 20.62 -1.79 4.52
N SER A 72 20.28 -3.06 4.64
CA SER A 72 21.15 -4.03 5.31
C SER A 72 21.24 -5.35 4.53
N HIS A 73 22.32 -6.06 4.80
CA HIS A 73 22.65 -7.41 4.32
C HIS A 73 23.87 -7.89 5.12
N HIS A 74 24.01 -9.19 5.30
CA HIS A 74 25.17 -9.81 5.91
C HIS A 74 25.70 -10.90 4.99
N ASP A 75 27.02 -11.01 4.89
CA ASP A 75 27.66 -12.05 4.08
C ASP A 75 27.50 -13.46 4.69
N THR A 76 27.12 -13.51 5.97
CA THR A 76 26.91 -14.76 6.71
C THR A 76 25.64 -14.66 7.54
N PRO A 77 24.66 -15.56 7.38
CA PRO A 77 24.64 -16.70 6.43
C PRO A 77 24.58 -16.24 4.96
N SER A 78 25.01 -17.08 4.03
CA SER A 78 25.09 -16.74 2.60
C SER A 78 23.74 -16.53 1.91
N ASP A 79 22.65 -16.86 2.59
CA ASP A 79 21.26 -16.66 2.17
C ASP A 79 20.56 -15.52 2.91
N ASP A 80 21.32 -14.67 3.65
CA ASP A 80 20.78 -13.46 4.26
C ASP A 80 20.26 -12.51 3.17
N PRO A 81 19.00 -12.07 3.22
CA PRO A 81 18.44 -11.23 2.16
C PRO A 81 18.99 -9.81 2.20
N TYR A 82 18.73 -9.06 1.15
CA TYR A 82 18.87 -7.61 1.14
C TYR A 82 17.58 -6.99 1.66
N TYR A 83 17.63 -6.32 2.81
CA TYR A 83 16.42 -5.87 3.51
C TYR A 83 16.53 -4.45 4.05
N ILE A 84 15.39 -3.86 4.35
CA ILE A 84 15.31 -2.62 5.12
C ILE A 84 15.25 -2.98 6.61
N TRP A 85 16.03 -2.28 7.40
CA TRP A 85 16.13 -2.45 8.84
C TRP A 85 15.82 -1.13 9.54
N SER A 86 14.97 -1.18 10.55
CA SER A 86 14.56 0.00 11.33
C SER A 86 15.65 0.58 12.23
N GLY A 87 16.84 -0.02 12.23
CA GLY A 87 17.91 0.40 13.12
C GLY A 87 17.56 0.20 14.59
N LEU A 88 18.03 1.08 15.44
CA LEU A 88 17.73 1.08 16.87
C LEU A 88 16.36 1.69 17.20
N CYS A 89 15.53 1.99 16.19
CA CYS A 89 14.21 2.61 16.36
C CYS A 89 14.24 3.79 17.33
N LEU A 90 15.07 4.78 17.08
CA LEU A 90 15.22 5.96 17.95
C LEU A 90 13.95 6.81 18.01
N ALA A 91 13.15 6.78 16.97
CA ALA A 91 11.87 7.47 16.86
C ALA A 91 10.98 6.78 15.81
N ASN A 92 9.71 7.16 15.72
CA ASN A 92 8.79 6.61 14.74
C ASN A 92 9.22 6.94 13.30
N TRP A 93 9.00 6.02 12.40
CA TRP A 93 9.43 6.08 11.00
C TRP A 93 8.40 5.39 10.10
N ALA A 94 8.35 5.77 8.85
CA ALA A 94 7.58 5.07 7.82
C ALA A 94 8.37 5.02 6.50
N VAL A 95 8.20 3.93 5.76
CA VAL A 95 8.71 3.74 4.40
C VAL A 95 7.54 3.52 3.48
N THR A 96 7.52 4.22 2.35
CA THR A 96 6.53 4.00 1.29
C THR A 96 7.19 3.80 -0.06
N LEU A 97 6.43 3.21 -0.95
CA LEU A 97 6.74 3.03 -2.36
C LEU A 97 5.59 3.62 -3.17
N LYS A 98 5.94 4.49 -4.11
CA LYS A 98 5.02 5.12 -5.06
C LYS A 98 5.43 4.73 -6.47
N HIS A 99 4.50 4.23 -7.28
CA HIS A 99 4.76 4.09 -8.72
C HIS A 99 4.76 5.46 -9.38
N SER A 100 5.75 5.73 -10.23
CA SER A 100 5.99 7.06 -10.84
C SER A 100 4.80 7.58 -11.66
N GLU A 101 4.06 6.69 -12.33
CA GLU A 101 3.00 7.07 -13.27
C GLU A 101 1.62 6.52 -12.90
N LEU A 102 1.53 5.49 -12.06
CA LEU A 102 0.33 4.73 -11.84
C LEU A 102 -0.12 4.78 -10.38
N GLN A 103 -1.41 4.61 -10.19
CA GLN A 103 -2.06 4.33 -8.91
C GLN A 103 -2.60 2.90 -8.93
N VAL A 104 -3.03 2.41 -7.79
CA VAL A 104 -3.66 1.10 -7.68
C VAL A 104 -5.00 1.19 -6.97
N ASN A 105 -5.97 0.45 -7.48
CA ASN A 105 -7.21 0.18 -6.77
C ASN A 105 -7.01 -1.10 -5.93
N LEU A 106 -7.10 -0.94 -4.61
CA LEU A 106 -6.96 -2.00 -3.63
C LEU A 106 -8.30 -2.52 -3.09
N SER A 107 -9.41 -2.20 -3.74
CA SER A 107 -10.72 -2.75 -3.36
C SER A 107 -10.87 -4.24 -3.71
N GLY A 108 -11.91 -4.87 -3.20
CA GLY A 108 -12.26 -6.26 -3.50
C GLY A 108 -11.25 -7.27 -2.97
N SER A 109 -10.79 -8.19 -3.82
CA SER A 109 -9.87 -9.27 -3.47
C SER A 109 -8.38 -8.90 -3.56
N SER A 110 -8.07 -7.62 -3.49
CA SER A 110 -6.68 -7.14 -3.48
C SER A 110 -5.94 -7.56 -2.22
N LYS A 111 -4.64 -7.77 -2.35
CA LYS A 111 -3.81 -8.19 -1.25
C LYS A 111 -2.39 -7.62 -1.33
N ILE A 112 -1.75 -7.55 -0.18
CA ILE A 112 -0.34 -7.20 -0.06
C ILE A 112 0.37 -8.34 0.66
N ARG A 113 1.55 -8.67 0.19
CA ARG A 113 2.42 -9.69 0.80
C ARG A 113 3.78 -9.09 1.04
N TRP A 114 4.42 -9.52 2.09
CA TRP A 114 5.82 -9.23 2.33
C TRP A 114 6.54 -10.38 3.03
N ARG A 115 7.86 -10.37 2.95
CA ARG A 115 8.71 -11.24 3.78
C ARG A 115 9.43 -10.36 4.79
N SER A 116 9.26 -10.68 6.04
CA SER A 116 9.73 -9.84 7.14
C SER A 116 10.26 -10.66 8.32
N LYS A 117 10.97 -10.00 9.22
CA LYS A 117 11.44 -10.57 10.48
C LYS A 117 11.47 -9.50 11.55
N GLN A 118 10.63 -9.65 12.57
CA GLN A 118 10.54 -8.72 13.68
C GLN A 118 11.12 -9.37 14.94
N SER A 119 11.63 -8.55 15.85
CA SER A 119 12.13 -8.99 17.15
C SER A 119 11.50 -8.20 18.30
N GLY A 120 11.46 -8.81 19.48
CA GLY A 120 10.85 -8.22 20.65
C GLY A 120 9.33 -8.06 20.49
N LEU A 121 8.84 -6.86 20.77
CA LEU A 121 7.43 -6.49 20.63
C LEU A 121 7.15 -5.66 19.36
N ARG A 122 8.09 -5.64 18.42
CA ARG A 122 7.95 -4.87 17.17
C ARG A 122 6.94 -5.51 16.23
N GLU A 123 6.13 -4.66 15.60
CA GLU A 123 5.15 -5.06 14.59
C GLU A 123 5.20 -4.13 13.39
N LEU A 124 5.20 -4.69 12.18
CA LEU A 124 5.04 -3.92 10.95
C LEU A 124 3.59 -3.81 10.56
N HIS A 125 3.11 -2.60 10.41
CA HIS A 125 1.77 -2.26 9.93
C HIS A 125 1.82 -1.78 8.49
N LEU A 126 0.79 -2.11 7.71
CA LEU A 126 0.58 -1.52 6.39
C LEU A 126 0.20 -0.05 6.51
N ILE A 127 0.75 0.78 5.64
CA ILE A 127 0.31 2.16 5.46
C ILE A 127 -0.04 2.42 4.00
N LEU A 128 -1.06 3.25 3.81
CA LEU A 128 -1.52 3.66 2.49
C LEU A 128 -1.68 5.18 2.45
N LYS A 129 -1.33 5.78 1.30
CA LYS A 129 -1.74 7.14 0.98
C LYS A 129 -2.76 7.11 -0.14
N LEU A 130 -3.91 7.69 0.10
CA LEU A 130 -4.98 7.81 -0.88
C LEU A 130 -4.75 9.01 -1.80
N ALA A 131 -5.41 9.03 -2.96
CA ALA A 131 -5.30 10.10 -3.94
C ALA A 131 -5.81 11.46 -3.43
N ASP A 132 -6.65 11.49 -2.40
CA ASP A 132 -7.11 12.71 -1.72
C ASP A 132 -6.13 13.23 -0.66
N GLY A 133 -4.98 12.57 -0.50
CA GLY A 133 -3.95 12.89 0.48
C GLY A 133 -4.13 12.27 1.86
N THR A 134 -5.21 11.51 2.09
CA THR A 134 -5.46 10.81 3.36
C THR A 134 -4.43 9.71 3.57
N TRP A 135 -3.84 9.65 4.76
CA TRP A 135 -2.98 8.57 5.19
C TRP A 135 -3.73 7.60 6.09
N LEU A 136 -3.53 6.31 5.82
CA LEU A 136 -4.13 5.21 6.56
C LEU A 136 -3.06 4.27 7.10
N VAL A 137 -3.34 3.66 8.26
CA VAL A 137 -2.55 2.57 8.83
C VAL A 137 -3.47 1.41 9.19
N SER A 138 -3.01 0.17 8.97
CA SER A 138 -3.78 -1.03 9.29
C SER A 138 -3.80 -1.30 10.80
N SER A 139 -4.94 -1.79 11.31
CA SER A 139 -5.02 -2.28 12.69
C SER A 139 -4.23 -3.57 12.90
N GLN A 140 -4.13 -4.39 11.87
CA GLN A 140 -3.38 -5.64 11.91
C GLN A 140 -1.91 -5.36 11.59
N GLY A 141 -1.04 -5.83 12.47
CA GLY A 141 0.40 -5.82 12.30
C GLY A 141 0.98 -7.20 12.07
N ASP A 142 2.21 -7.24 11.62
CA ASP A 142 3.06 -8.43 11.50
C ASP A 142 4.11 -8.41 12.62
N GLY A 143 3.83 -9.14 13.70
CA GLY A 143 4.63 -9.14 14.91
C GLY A 143 5.86 -10.03 14.85
N ALA A 144 6.48 -10.26 16.02
CA ALA A 144 7.73 -11.00 16.16
C ALA A 144 7.69 -12.40 15.54
N SER A 145 8.81 -12.79 14.94
CA SER A 145 9.01 -14.10 14.35
C SER A 145 10.43 -14.60 14.65
N GLY A 146 10.59 -15.92 14.84
CA GLY A 146 11.91 -16.53 15.07
C GLY A 146 12.82 -16.45 13.83
N ASP A 147 12.22 -16.40 12.64
CA ASP A 147 12.90 -16.35 11.36
C ASP A 147 12.10 -15.51 10.34
N TRP A 148 12.66 -15.35 9.15
CA TRP A 148 12.00 -14.74 8.01
C TRP A 148 10.71 -15.47 7.67
N ARG A 149 9.60 -14.74 7.58
CA ARG A 149 8.30 -15.30 7.20
C ARG A 149 7.59 -14.45 6.18
N VAL A 150 6.74 -15.09 5.39
CA VAL A 150 5.82 -14.40 4.48
C VAL A 150 4.51 -14.14 5.21
N MET A 151 4.10 -12.87 5.22
CA MET A 151 2.79 -12.44 5.68
C MET A 151 1.95 -11.99 4.49
N GLU A 152 0.66 -12.33 4.49
CA GLU A 152 -0.32 -11.90 3.50
C GLU A 152 -1.45 -11.14 4.19
N PHE A 153 -1.75 -9.95 3.68
CA PHE A 153 -2.85 -9.10 4.11
C PHE A 153 -3.91 -9.06 3.02
N ASN A 154 -5.07 -9.63 3.28
CA ASN A 154 -6.25 -9.40 2.47
C ASN A 154 -6.80 -8.02 2.81
N ILE A 155 -6.78 -7.10 1.86
CA ILE A 155 -7.12 -5.69 2.11
C ILE A 155 -8.56 -5.51 2.61
N SER A 156 -9.48 -6.34 2.13
CA SER A 156 -10.90 -6.34 2.58
C SER A 156 -11.10 -6.70 4.05
N ASP A 157 -10.15 -7.40 4.66
CA ASP A 157 -10.27 -7.90 6.03
C ASP A 157 -9.70 -6.91 7.05
N LEU A 158 -8.97 -5.88 6.57
CA LEU A 158 -8.29 -4.92 7.42
C LEU A 158 -9.24 -3.81 7.92
N GLN A 159 -9.03 -3.42 9.15
CA GLN A 159 -9.56 -2.17 9.69
C GLN A 159 -8.48 -1.09 9.56
N TRP A 160 -8.92 0.12 9.30
CA TRP A 160 -8.02 1.25 9.03
C TRP A 160 -8.19 2.36 10.06
N PHE A 161 -7.07 3.00 10.36
CA PHE A 161 -7.00 4.20 11.16
C PHE A 161 -6.33 5.29 10.34
N SER A 162 -6.69 6.55 10.55
CA SER A 162 -5.95 7.67 9.99
C SER A 162 -4.58 7.76 10.65
N LEU A 163 -3.58 8.17 9.86
CA LEU A 163 -2.19 8.28 10.29
C LEU A 163 -1.72 9.72 10.12
N ASP A 164 -1.17 10.31 11.18
CA ASP A 164 -0.32 11.47 11.04
C ASP A 164 1.06 11.01 10.54
N ILE A 165 1.33 11.23 9.27
CA ILE A 165 2.57 10.76 8.63
C ILE A 165 3.81 11.53 9.11
N HIS A 166 3.67 12.73 9.61
CA HIS A 166 4.80 13.52 10.09
C HIS A 166 5.34 13.01 11.43
N SER A 167 4.44 12.64 12.33
CA SER A 167 4.81 12.02 13.62
C SER A 167 4.80 10.50 13.58
N VAL A 168 4.25 9.92 12.53
CA VAL A 168 3.95 8.49 12.34
C VAL A 168 3.18 7.95 13.55
N THR A 169 2.00 8.55 13.76
CA THR A 169 1.13 8.24 14.90
C THR A 169 -0.27 7.89 14.41
N GLU A 170 -0.77 6.76 14.87
CA GLU A 170 -2.16 6.35 14.64
C GLU A 170 -3.14 7.32 15.32
N MET A 171 -4.24 7.63 14.66
CA MET A 171 -5.23 8.59 15.13
C MET A 171 -6.63 7.94 15.29
N LYS A 172 -7.53 8.21 14.36
CA LYS A 172 -8.93 7.82 14.45
C LYS A 172 -9.26 6.67 13.50
N LYS A 173 -10.14 5.78 13.93
CA LYS A 173 -10.69 4.73 13.06
C LYS A 173 -11.40 5.36 11.86
N VAL A 174 -11.08 4.87 10.67
CA VAL A 174 -11.71 5.25 9.41
C VAL A 174 -12.64 4.12 8.98
N ILE A 175 -13.91 4.47 8.76
CA ILE A 175 -14.92 3.50 8.35
C ILE A 175 -15.04 3.53 6.83
N ASN A 176 -14.88 2.37 6.20
CA ASN A 176 -15.02 2.16 4.76
C ASN A 176 -14.23 3.19 3.92
N PRO A 177 -12.90 3.28 4.07
CA PRO A 177 -12.12 4.18 3.24
C PRO A 177 -12.26 3.80 1.75
N ASP A 178 -12.25 4.80 0.88
CA ASP A 178 -12.23 4.57 -0.57
C ASP A 178 -10.81 4.17 -1.02
N LEU A 179 -10.59 2.89 -1.21
CA LEU A 179 -9.31 2.32 -1.64
C LEU A 179 -9.21 2.18 -3.17
N SER A 180 -10.11 2.80 -3.92
CA SER A 180 -10.12 2.72 -5.39
C SER A 180 -8.94 3.44 -6.05
N ARG A 181 -8.26 4.34 -5.33
CA ARG A 181 -7.11 5.11 -5.80
C ARG A 181 -6.08 5.31 -4.70
N VAL A 182 -5.11 4.42 -4.65
CA VAL A 182 -3.99 4.46 -3.71
C VAL A 182 -2.73 4.92 -4.44
N GLU A 183 -2.05 5.93 -3.90
CA GLU A 183 -0.84 6.53 -4.47
C GLU A 183 0.45 5.94 -3.92
N GLU A 184 0.49 5.71 -2.60
CA GLU A 184 1.67 5.16 -1.92
C GLU A 184 1.26 3.99 -1.05
N ILE A 185 2.08 2.97 -1.05
CA ILE A 185 1.93 1.77 -0.23
C ILE A 185 3.23 1.57 0.54
N GLY A 186 3.12 1.26 1.82
CA GLY A 186 4.30 1.09 2.62
C GLY A 186 4.08 0.40 3.94
N PHE A 187 5.03 0.58 4.83
CA PHE A 187 5.04 -0.05 6.13
C PHE A 187 5.65 0.86 7.19
N THR A 188 5.26 0.64 8.42
CA THR A 188 5.75 1.35 9.60
C THR A 188 5.72 0.45 10.82
N ASP A 189 6.49 0.83 11.82
CA ASP A 189 6.40 0.31 13.19
C ASP A 189 5.92 1.45 14.09
N LEU A 190 4.71 1.34 14.61
CA LEU A 190 4.06 2.38 15.43
C LEU A 190 4.62 2.47 16.85
N MET A 191 5.47 1.51 17.25
CA MET A 191 6.04 1.51 18.59
C MET A 191 7.12 2.59 18.73
N PRO A 192 7.01 3.50 19.70
CA PRO A 192 8.02 4.53 19.94
C PRO A 192 9.40 3.93 20.12
N GLY A 193 10.42 4.66 19.71
CA GLY A 193 11.82 4.29 19.90
C GLY A 193 12.14 4.01 21.38
N GLY A 194 13.08 3.13 21.65
CA GLY A 194 13.35 2.70 23.01
C GLY A 194 14.78 2.24 23.28
N LEU A 195 15.73 2.52 22.40
CA LEU A 195 17.14 2.11 22.52
C LEU A 195 17.30 0.60 22.79
N SER A 196 16.34 -0.22 22.32
CA SER A 196 16.42 -1.68 22.46
C SER A 196 16.94 -2.30 21.17
N ASP A 197 17.50 -3.51 21.28
CA ASP A 197 17.91 -4.31 20.12
C ASP A 197 16.72 -4.85 19.30
N ALA A 198 15.50 -4.64 19.80
CA ALA A 198 14.29 -5.01 19.09
C ALA A 198 14.12 -4.13 17.84
N CYS A 199 13.94 -4.75 16.71
CA CYS A 199 13.89 -4.08 15.42
C CYS A 199 12.97 -4.78 14.42
N SER A 200 12.57 -4.04 13.41
CA SER A 200 11.77 -4.52 12.30
C SER A 200 12.64 -4.66 11.05
N ARG A 201 12.41 -5.71 10.27
CA ARG A 201 13.10 -5.99 9.01
C ARG A 201 12.10 -6.39 7.95
N LEU A 202 12.28 -5.85 6.74
CA LEU A 202 11.48 -6.19 5.57
C LEU A 202 12.39 -6.49 4.39
N ASP A 203 12.31 -7.74 3.90
CA ASP A 203 13.06 -8.26 2.77
C ASP A 203 12.42 -7.82 1.45
N TRP A 204 11.17 -8.18 1.19
CA TRP A 204 10.46 -7.77 -0.01
C TRP A 204 8.98 -7.47 0.27
N ILE A 205 8.37 -6.73 -0.65
CA ILE A 205 6.94 -6.44 -0.66
C ILE A 205 6.35 -6.62 -2.05
N GLU A 206 5.18 -7.26 -2.12
CA GLU A 206 4.35 -7.44 -3.31
C GLU A 206 2.98 -6.83 -3.10
N VAL A 207 2.51 -6.11 -4.10
CA VAL A 207 1.17 -5.50 -4.12
C VAL A 207 0.36 -6.10 -5.26
N TYR A 208 -0.80 -6.67 -4.94
CA TYR A 208 -1.76 -7.20 -5.91
C TYR A 208 -3.02 -6.34 -5.89
N GLY A 209 -3.32 -5.71 -7.01
CA GLY A 209 -4.45 -4.80 -7.16
C GLY A 209 -4.81 -4.56 -8.63
N TYR A 210 -5.69 -3.60 -8.86
CA TYR A 210 -6.11 -3.22 -10.20
C TYR A 210 -5.44 -1.90 -10.58
N LEU A 211 -4.78 -1.89 -11.70
CA LEU A 211 -4.03 -0.74 -12.19
C LEU A 211 -4.96 0.43 -12.50
N VAL A 212 -4.61 1.63 -12.03
CA VAL A 212 -5.36 2.87 -12.26
C VAL A 212 -4.42 3.92 -12.86
N ARG A 213 -4.86 4.56 -13.94
CA ARG A 213 -4.15 5.71 -14.50
C ARG A 213 -4.72 7.01 -13.92
N PRO A 214 -3.87 7.93 -13.43
CA PRO A 214 -4.34 9.15 -12.76
C PRO A 214 -5.31 10.04 -13.58
N ASN A 215 -5.21 9.99 -14.91
CA ASN A 215 -5.95 10.86 -15.83
C ASN A 215 -7.17 10.16 -16.49
N GLN A 216 -7.58 8.99 -16.06
CA GLN A 216 -8.81 8.35 -16.50
C GLN A 216 -9.95 8.69 -15.54
N ILE A 217 -10.59 9.85 -15.79
CA ILE A 217 -11.87 10.27 -15.19
C ILE A 217 -12.97 9.98 -16.21
#